data_da2d4cf16d66fe0c453bc71af580090e
#
_entry.id   da2d4cf16d66fe0c453bc71af580090e
#
_cell.length_a   1.000
_cell.length_b   1.000
_cell.length_c   1.000
_cell.angle_alpha   90.00
_cell.angle_beta   90.00
_cell.angle_gamma   90.00
#
_symmetry.space_group_name_H-M   'P 1'
#
loop_
_entity.id
_entity.type
_entity.pdbx_description
1 polymer ?
#
loop_
_entity_poly.entity_id
_entity_poly.type
_entity_poly.pdbx_seq_one_letter_code
_entity_poly.pdbx_strand_id
1 'polypeptide(L)'
;PRAWRNKSFTELKKAVYEYTKMVVQALKEQGTAPDMVQVGNEINHGMIWPAGSITDMDQLAQLFFAGVQGVKAASPHTSIMLHIALGGQNDESRYFIDQMNMRGVPYDVIGLSYYPKWHNTLADLEYNLEDLSRRYNKDVIVVEYSHVKKEVNERAFRVPNGRGKGSCIWEPLSTWERFFDRDGKANALLLMYDGFSQQYLK
;
A
#
# COMPACT_ATOMS: atom_id res chain seq x y z
N PRO A 1 -18.15 4.52 -4.21
CA PRO A 1 -19.18 5.28 -3.49
C PRO A 1 -20.54 5.22 -4.16
N ARG A 2 -21.63 5.24 -3.36
CA ARG A 2 -23.00 5.19 -3.91
C ARG A 2 -23.28 6.34 -4.90
N ALA A 3 -22.73 7.51 -4.62
CA ALA A 3 -22.86 8.70 -5.46
C ALA A 3 -22.19 8.58 -6.84
N TRP A 4 -21.33 7.58 -7.05
CA TRP A 4 -20.61 7.39 -8.30
C TRP A 4 -21.19 6.27 -9.17
N ARG A 5 -22.22 5.55 -8.69
CA ARG A 5 -22.75 4.33 -9.31
C ARG A 5 -23.22 4.50 -10.75
N ASN A 6 -23.77 5.68 -11.10
CA ASN A 6 -24.33 5.97 -12.42
C ASN A 6 -23.43 6.86 -13.28
N LYS A 7 -22.17 7.07 -12.89
CA LYS A 7 -21.24 7.89 -13.66
C LYS A 7 -20.72 7.11 -14.86
N SER A 8 -20.58 7.78 -15.98
CA SER A 8 -19.77 7.28 -17.10
C SER A 8 -18.32 7.10 -16.69
N PHE A 9 -17.56 6.34 -17.45
CA PHE A 9 -16.12 6.12 -17.14
C PHE A 9 -15.33 7.43 -17.09
N THR A 10 -15.61 8.35 -18.00
CA THR A 10 -14.99 9.69 -18.00
C THR A 10 -15.31 10.48 -16.73
N GLU A 11 -16.58 10.43 -16.31
CA GLU A 11 -16.99 11.08 -15.05
C GLU A 11 -16.40 10.40 -13.81
N LEU A 12 -16.20 9.07 -13.84
CA LEU A 12 -15.51 8.35 -12.77
C LEU A 12 -14.05 8.78 -12.65
N LYS A 13 -13.32 8.87 -13.75
CA LYS A 13 -11.93 9.38 -13.74
C LYS A 13 -11.87 10.79 -13.14
N LYS A 14 -12.75 11.68 -13.57
CA LYS A 14 -12.84 13.02 -13.00
C LYS A 14 -13.16 13.00 -11.51
N ALA A 15 -14.11 12.16 -11.09
CA ALA A 15 -14.49 12.05 -9.68
C ALA A 15 -13.33 11.50 -8.81
N VAL A 16 -12.56 10.53 -9.30
CA VAL A 16 -11.36 10.03 -8.61
C VAL A 16 -10.32 11.12 -8.46
N TYR A 17 -10.02 11.84 -9.55
CA TYR A 17 -9.08 12.97 -9.53
C TYR A 17 -9.50 14.04 -8.51
N GLU A 18 -10.73 14.53 -8.61
CA GLU A 18 -11.22 15.62 -7.76
C GLU A 18 -11.28 15.22 -6.28
N TYR A 19 -11.77 14.00 -6.00
CA TYR A 19 -11.83 13.50 -4.62
C TYR A 19 -10.44 13.36 -4.01
N THR A 20 -9.50 12.75 -4.74
CA THR A 20 -8.13 12.55 -4.26
C THR A 20 -7.43 13.90 -4.03
N LYS A 21 -7.56 14.82 -4.99
CA LYS A 21 -7.02 16.17 -4.86
C LYS A 21 -7.59 16.89 -3.64
N MET A 22 -8.91 16.85 -3.47
CA MET A 22 -9.59 17.49 -2.33
C MET A 22 -9.08 16.96 -0.98
N VAL A 23 -8.95 15.64 -0.84
CA VAL A 23 -8.48 15.04 0.43
C VAL A 23 -7.04 15.44 0.73
N VAL A 24 -6.14 15.33 -0.25
CA VAL A 24 -4.72 15.68 -0.06
C VAL A 24 -4.56 17.19 0.19
N GLN A 25 -5.33 18.00 -0.50
CA GLN A 25 -5.34 19.45 -0.30
C GLN A 25 -5.79 19.82 1.12
N ALA A 26 -6.87 19.21 1.62
CA ALA A 26 -7.37 19.45 2.97
C ALA A 26 -6.33 19.05 4.05
N LEU A 27 -5.65 17.91 3.87
CA LEU A 27 -4.56 17.50 4.77
C LEU A 27 -3.40 18.51 4.75
N LYS A 28 -3.03 19.01 3.58
CA LYS A 28 -1.99 20.03 3.44
C LYS A 28 -2.38 21.35 4.10
N GLU A 29 -3.60 21.81 3.90
CA GLU A 29 -4.12 23.07 4.46
C GLU A 29 -4.17 23.05 6.00
N GLN A 30 -4.43 21.91 6.61
CA GLN A 30 -4.34 21.76 8.07
C GLN A 30 -2.91 21.57 8.61
N GLY A 31 -1.88 21.58 7.76
CA GLY A 31 -0.48 21.41 8.17
C GLY A 31 0.00 19.97 8.29
N THR A 32 -0.78 18.99 7.83
CA THR A 32 -0.45 17.54 7.86
C THR A 32 -0.38 16.96 6.44
N ALA A 33 0.36 17.62 5.55
CA ALA A 33 0.58 17.11 4.20
C ALA A 33 1.15 15.69 4.24
N PRO A 34 0.59 14.73 3.51
CA PRO A 34 1.10 13.35 3.54
C PRO A 34 2.43 13.24 2.79
N ASP A 35 3.40 12.51 3.37
CA ASP A 35 4.65 12.15 2.68
C ASP A 35 4.40 11.14 1.57
N MET A 36 3.39 10.27 1.75
CA MET A 36 3.02 9.21 0.83
C MET A 36 1.51 9.02 0.78
N VAL A 37 0.99 8.73 -0.40
CA VAL A 37 -0.43 8.39 -0.60
C VAL A 37 -0.55 7.05 -1.31
N GLN A 38 -1.28 6.15 -0.69
CA GLN A 38 -1.75 4.92 -1.30
C GLN A 38 -3.02 5.22 -2.09
N VAL A 39 -2.96 5.04 -3.41
CA VAL A 39 -4.12 5.22 -4.29
C VAL A 39 -4.88 3.90 -4.43
N GLY A 40 -6.06 3.83 -3.83
CA GLY A 40 -6.81 2.57 -3.71
C GLY A 40 -6.25 1.67 -2.61
N ASN A 41 -6.87 0.50 -2.42
CA ASN A 41 -6.46 -0.51 -1.47
C ASN A 41 -6.52 -1.88 -2.14
N GLU A 42 -5.43 -2.66 -2.06
CA GLU A 42 -5.37 -4.04 -2.61
C GLU A 42 -5.91 -4.14 -4.04
N ILE A 43 -5.43 -3.27 -4.92
CA ILE A 43 -6.02 -3.06 -6.25
C ILE A 43 -5.71 -4.17 -7.27
N ASN A 44 -5.00 -5.22 -6.87
CA ASN A 44 -4.74 -6.38 -7.72
C ASN A 44 -6.03 -7.16 -8.11
N HIS A 45 -7.15 -6.86 -7.48
CA HIS A 45 -8.49 -7.31 -7.89
C HIS A 45 -9.32 -6.21 -8.54
N GLY A 46 -8.78 -5.01 -8.64
CA GLY A 46 -9.44 -3.83 -9.19
C GLY A 46 -9.84 -2.81 -8.15
N MET A 47 -10.31 -1.66 -8.61
CA MET A 47 -10.84 -0.57 -7.79
C MET A 47 -12.09 0.01 -8.47
N ILE A 48 -13.06 0.50 -7.67
CA ILE A 48 -14.29 1.16 -8.18
C ILE A 48 -15.04 0.28 -9.19
N TRP A 49 -15.43 -0.90 -8.70
CA TRP A 49 -16.21 -1.88 -9.48
C TRP A 49 -17.56 -1.32 -10.00
N PRO A 50 -17.99 -1.74 -11.22
CA PRO A 50 -17.30 -2.69 -12.11
C PRO A 50 -16.24 -2.05 -13.02
N ALA A 51 -16.21 -0.72 -13.15
CA ALA A 51 -15.43 -0.02 -14.16
C ALA A 51 -13.90 -0.25 -14.05
N GLY A 52 -13.36 -0.36 -12.84
CA GLY A 52 -11.94 -0.64 -12.60
C GLY A 52 -11.66 -2.08 -12.19
N SER A 53 -12.40 -3.05 -12.74
CA SER A 53 -12.11 -4.48 -12.57
C SER A 53 -10.81 -4.87 -13.29
N ILE A 54 -10.10 -5.87 -12.77
CA ILE A 54 -8.92 -6.45 -13.45
C ILE A 54 -9.25 -7.11 -14.80
N THR A 55 -10.51 -7.33 -15.11
CA THR A 55 -10.94 -7.78 -16.45
C THR A 55 -10.73 -6.72 -17.52
N ASP A 56 -10.57 -5.45 -17.11
CA ASP A 56 -10.20 -4.34 -17.98
C ASP A 56 -9.05 -3.55 -17.31
N MET A 57 -7.83 -4.03 -17.52
CA MET A 57 -6.64 -3.40 -16.97
C MET A 57 -6.39 -1.99 -17.49
N ASP A 58 -6.91 -1.63 -18.67
CA ASP A 58 -6.78 -0.28 -19.22
C ASP A 58 -7.64 0.72 -18.43
N GLN A 59 -8.86 0.34 -18.08
CA GLN A 59 -9.71 1.17 -17.23
C GLN A 59 -9.17 1.25 -15.81
N LEU A 60 -8.71 0.15 -15.24
CA LEU A 60 -8.09 0.14 -13.90
C LEU A 60 -6.89 1.09 -13.85
N ALA A 61 -5.97 0.98 -14.79
CA ALA A 61 -4.78 1.85 -14.87
C ALA A 61 -5.15 3.33 -15.00
N GLN A 62 -6.15 3.65 -15.83
CA GLN A 62 -6.62 5.03 -16.00
C GLN A 62 -7.27 5.60 -14.72
N LEU A 63 -8.02 4.79 -13.95
CA LEU A 63 -8.58 5.22 -12.66
C LEU A 63 -7.48 5.45 -11.63
N PHE A 64 -6.52 4.54 -11.54
CA PHE A 64 -5.36 4.73 -10.65
C PHE A 64 -4.58 5.99 -11.04
N PHE A 65 -4.29 6.18 -12.33
CA PHE A 65 -3.60 7.37 -12.83
C PHE A 65 -4.33 8.66 -12.49
N ALA A 66 -5.67 8.68 -12.61
CA ALA A 66 -6.47 9.83 -12.21
C ALA A 66 -6.30 10.18 -10.71
N GLY A 67 -6.22 9.17 -9.84
CA GLY A 67 -5.89 9.36 -8.43
C GLY A 67 -4.49 9.94 -8.24
N VAL A 68 -3.49 9.41 -8.94
CA VAL A 68 -2.11 9.94 -8.92
C VAL A 68 -2.07 11.41 -9.34
N GLN A 69 -2.76 11.76 -10.42
CA GLN A 69 -2.86 13.16 -10.86
C GLN A 69 -3.49 14.06 -9.78
N GLY A 70 -4.52 13.56 -9.08
CA GLY A 70 -5.13 14.26 -7.95
C GLY A 70 -4.15 14.53 -6.81
N VAL A 71 -3.36 13.52 -6.42
CA VAL A 71 -2.29 13.68 -5.41
C VAL A 71 -1.28 14.73 -5.85
N LYS A 72 -0.72 14.57 -7.05
CA LYS A 72 0.34 15.46 -7.55
C LYS A 72 -0.13 16.90 -7.79
N ALA A 73 -1.39 17.10 -8.12
CA ALA A 73 -1.99 18.44 -8.23
C ALA A 73 -2.12 19.16 -6.88
N ALA A 74 -2.34 18.43 -5.78
CA ALA A 74 -2.41 19.02 -4.44
C ALA A 74 -1.03 19.09 -3.76
N SER A 75 -0.21 18.06 -3.92
CA SER A 75 1.11 17.92 -3.29
C SER A 75 2.10 17.24 -4.24
N PRO A 76 2.88 18.00 -5.04
CA PRO A 76 3.76 17.44 -6.07
C PRO A 76 4.84 16.48 -5.54
N HIS A 77 5.29 16.68 -4.30
CA HIS A 77 6.37 15.91 -3.69
C HIS A 77 5.91 14.65 -2.96
N THR A 78 4.61 14.49 -2.73
CA THR A 78 4.04 13.30 -2.08
C THR A 78 4.31 12.05 -2.90
N SER A 79 4.90 11.02 -2.30
CA SER A 79 5.16 9.73 -2.93
C SER A 79 3.87 8.97 -3.22
N ILE A 80 3.86 8.20 -4.28
CA ILE A 80 2.72 7.37 -4.68
C ILE A 80 3.01 5.91 -4.37
N MET A 81 2.11 5.26 -3.66
CA MET A 81 2.17 3.82 -3.40
C MET A 81 1.18 3.05 -4.26
N LEU A 82 1.68 2.00 -4.91
CA LEU A 82 0.89 0.95 -5.54
C LEU A 82 0.72 -0.19 -4.53
N HIS A 83 -0.49 -0.45 -4.06
CA HIS A 83 -0.78 -1.46 -3.03
C HIS A 83 -1.49 -2.67 -3.59
N ILE A 84 -0.95 -3.86 -3.33
CA ILE A 84 -1.49 -5.17 -3.74
C ILE A 84 -1.56 -6.15 -2.56
N ALA A 85 -2.57 -7.03 -2.58
CA ALA A 85 -2.80 -8.06 -1.56
C ALA A 85 -2.09 -9.37 -1.92
N LEU A 86 -0.78 -9.34 -2.16
CA LEU A 86 -0.05 -10.49 -2.70
C LEU A 86 1.32 -10.66 -2.01
N GLY A 87 1.35 -10.61 -0.66
CA GLY A 87 2.60 -10.57 0.11
C GLY A 87 3.58 -11.69 -0.21
N GLY A 88 3.11 -12.92 -0.40
CA GLY A 88 3.95 -14.07 -0.72
C GLY A 88 3.75 -14.65 -2.12
N GLN A 89 2.88 -14.06 -2.95
CA GLN A 89 2.59 -14.55 -4.31
C GLN A 89 3.41 -13.77 -5.34
N ASN A 90 4.66 -14.15 -5.55
CA ASN A 90 5.59 -13.38 -6.38
C ASN A 90 5.17 -13.32 -7.86
N ASP A 91 4.74 -14.43 -8.46
CA ASP A 91 4.37 -14.47 -9.87
C ASP A 91 3.16 -13.58 -10.16
N GLU A 92 2.13 -13.62 -9.31
CA GLU A 92 0.95 -12.76 -9.43
C GLU A 92 1.29 -11.28 -9.18
N SER A 93 2.18 -11.02 -8.21
CA SER A 93 2.67 -9.67 -7.93
C SER A 93 3.38 -9.09 -9.14
N ARG A 94 4.29 -9.86 -9.74
CA ARG A 94 5.01 -9.47 -10.97
C ARG A 94 4.07 -9.25 -12.13
N TYR A 95 3.15 -10.18 -12.36
CA TYR A 95 2.16 -10.04 -13.43
C TYR A 95 1.38 -8.72 -13.29
N PHE A 96 0.83 -8.44 -12.11
CA PHE A 96 0.05 -7.22 -11.89
C PHE A 96 0.88 -5.95 -12.09
N ILE A 97 2.07 -5.89 -11.49
CA ILE A 97 2.96 -4.73 -11.59
C ILE A 97 3.43 -4.52 -13.04
N ASP A 98 3.78 -5.60 -13.75
CA ASP A 98 4.16 -5.51 -15.17
C ASP A 98 3.00 -4.96 -16.02
N GLN A 99 1.73 -5.38 -15.73
CA GLN A 99 0.56 -4.82 -16.41
C GLN A 99 0.37 -3.32 -16.14
N MET A 100 0.63 -2.85 -14.92
CA MET A 100 0.57 -1.42 -14.59
C MET A 100 1.72 -0.63 -15.24
N ASN A 101 2.93 -1.18 -15.26
CA ASN A 101 4.10 -0.58 -15.91
C ASN A 101 3.92 -0.45 -17.43
N MET A 102 3.38 -1.48 -18.10
CA MET A 102 3.10 -1.46 -19.55
C MET A 102 2.12 -0.33 -19.92
N ARG A 103 1.28 0.11 -18.98
CA ARG A 103 0.32 1.21 -19.15
C ARG A 103 0.85 2.57 -18.66
N GLY A 104 2.13 2.63 -18.31
CA GLY A 104 2.78 3.87 -17.88
C GLY A 104 2.25 4.42 -16.57
N VAL A 105 1.71 3.58 -15.67
CA VAL A 105 1.21 4.01 -14.37
C VAL A 105 2.38 4.43 -13.48
N PRO A 106 2.43 5.69 -13.02
CA PRO A 106 3.51 6.15 -12.16
C PRO A 106 3.25 5.76 -10.70
N TYR A 107 4.26 5.19 -10.06
CA TYR A 107 4.32 4.94 -8.62
C TYR A 107 5.77 4.97 -8.13
N ASP A 108 5.95 5.23 -6.85
CA ASP A 108 7.25 5.37 -6.21
C ASP A 108 7.57 4.17 -5.30
N VAL A 109 6.55 3.60 -4.67
CA VAL A 109 6.66 2.54 -3.66
C VAL A 109 5.67 1.41 -3.96
N ILE A 110 6.08 0.17 -3.69
CA ILE A 110 5.20 -1.01 -3.74
C ILE A 110 4.78 -1.37 -2.31
N GLY A 111 3.48 -1.36 -2.06
CA GLY A 111 2.88 -1.81 -0.81
C GLY A 111 2.30 -3.23 -0.94
N LEU A 112 2.55 -4.08 0.06
CA LEU A 112 2.04 -5.45 0.11
C LEU A 112 1.23 -5.68 1.38
N SER A 113 0.06 -6.32 1.28
CA SER A 113 -0.59 -6.95 2.43
C SER A 113 0.01 -8.33 2.67
N TYR A 114 0.23 -8.68 3.94
CA TYR A 114 0.66 -10.01 4.32
C TYR A 114 -0.15 -10.61 5.47
N TYR A 115 -0.87 -11.66 5.16
CA TYR A 115 -1.60 -12.49 6.11
C TYR A 115 -1.27 -13.96 5.83
N PRO A 116 -0.61 -14.70 6.75
CA PRO A 116 -0.12 -16.06 6.52
C PRO A 116 -1.16 -17.03 5.97
N LYS A 117 -2.44 -16.81 6.33
CA LYS A 117 -3.55 -17.65 5.88
C LYS A 117 -3.80 -17.59 4.37
N TRP A 118 -3.46 -16.46 3.72
CA TRP A 118 -3.78 -16.19 2.31
C TRP A 118 -2.57 -15.89 1.45
N HIS A 119 -1.44 -15.50 2.08
CA HIS A 119 -0.29 -14.95 1.37
C HIS A 119 0.97 -15.80 1.55
N ASN A 120 0.81 -17.13 1.61
CA ASN A 120 1.90 -18.09 1.70
C ASN A 120 2.78 -17.94 2.95
N THR A 121 4.03 -18.38 2.87
CA THR A 121 4.97 -18.39 4.00
C THR A 121 5.71 -17.08 4.18
N LEU A 122 6.35 -16.90 5.33
CA LEU A 122 7.26 -15.78 5.58
C LEU A 122 8.49 -15.80 4.65
N ALA A 123 8.94 -16.96 4.20
CA ALA A 123 10.02 -17.08 3.22
C ALA A 123 9.56 -16.57 1.84
N ASP A 124 8.32 -16.85 1.47
CA ASP A 124 7.73 -16.33 0.23
C ASP A 124 7.57 -14.80 0.29
N LEU A 125 7.17 -14.25 1.46
CA LEU A 125 7.13 -12.80 1.68
C LEU A 125 8.51 -12.17 1.49
N GLU A 126 9.55 -12.73 2.13
CA GLU A 126 10.93 -12.24 2.03
C GLU A 126 11.39 -12.23 0.57
N TYR A 127 11.23 -13.36 -0.12
CA TYR A 127 11.57 -13.48 -1.54
C TYR A 127 10.82 -12.44 -2.40
N ASN A 128 9.51 -12.29 -2.17
CA ASN A 128 8.69 -11.34 -2.94
C ASN A 128 9.13 -9.88 -2.73
N LEU A 129 9.36 -9.47 -1.48
CA LEU A 129 9.86 -8.13 -1.16
C LEU A 129 11.20 -7.83 -1.85
N GLU A 130 12.16 -8.76 -1.77
CA GLU A 130 13.47 -8.60 -2.39
C GLU A 130 13.42 -8.58 -3.92
N ASP A 131 12.67 -9.50 -4.52
CA ASP A 131 12.54 -9.60 -5.97
C ASP A 131 11.85 -8.37 -6.56
N LEU A 132 10.71 -7.95 -6.00
CA LEU A 132 9.98 -6.78 -6.48
C LEU A 132 10.82 -5.50 -6.35
N SER A 133 11.51 -5.33 -5.22
CA SER A 133 12.37 -4.18 -5.00
C SER A 133 13.51 -4.12 -6.03
N ARG A 134 14.19 -5.24 -6.26
CA ARG A 134 15.29 -5.35 -7.22
C ARG A 134 14.81 -5.18 -8.66
N ARG A 135 13.73 -5.89 -9.03
CA ARG A 135 13.19 -5.94 -10.40
C ARG A 135 12.71 -4.58 -10.88
N TYR A 136 11.96 -3.89 -10.04
CA TYR A 136 11.35 -2.59 -10.40
C TYR A 136 12.16 -1.39 -9.93
N ASN A 137 13.26 -1.62 -9.22
CA ASN A 137 14.08 -0.56 -8.62
C ASN A 137 13.24 0.38 -7.73
N LYS A 138 12.34 -0.17 -6.92
CA LYS A 138 11.41 0.54 -6.05
C LYS A 138 11.62 0.17 -4.59
N ASP A 139 11.24 1.08 -3.70
CA ASP A 139 11.10 0.78 -2.29
C ASP A 139 9.85 -0.10 -2.07
N VAL A 140 9.88 -0.92 -1.01
CA VAL A 140 8.80 -1.82 -0.65
C VAL A 140 8.41 -1.64 0.82
N ILE A 141 7.12 -1.81 1.11
CA ILE A 141 6.54 -1.72 2.46
C ILE A 141 5.53 -2.85 2.63
N VAL A 142 5.49 -3.48 3.80
CA VAL A 142 4.35 -4.32 4.19
C VAL A 142 3.30 -3.41 4.83
N VAL A 143 2.34 -2.94 4.04
CA VAL A 143 1.41 -1.88 4.46
C VAL A 143 0.16 -2.38 5.17
N GLU A 144 -0.02 -3.69 5.22
CA GLU A 144 -1.11 -4.31 5.95
C GLU A 144 -0.71 -5.72 6.41
N TYR A 145 -0.73 -5.96 7.71
CA TYR A 145 -0.49 -7.27 8.32
C TYR A 145 -1.02 -7.27 9.76
N SER A 146 -1.17 -8.44 10.39
CA SER A 146 -1.57 -8.49 11.81
C SER A 146 -0.82 -9.54 12.62
N HIS A 147 -0.61 -10.73 12.09
CA HIS A 147 0.09 -11.83 12.77
C HIS A 147 1.59 -11.83 12.49
N VAL A 148 2.35 -12.60 13.30
CA VAL A 148 3.80 -12.78 13.15
C VAL A 148 4.56 -11.46 13.03
N LYS A 149 4.24 -10.55 13.94
CA LYS A 149 4.63 -9.14 13.87
C LYS A 149 6.14 -8.92 13.80
N LYS A 150 6.88 -9.63 14.65
CA LYS A 150 8.34 -9.53 14.69
C LYS A 150 8.94 -9.98 13.36
N GLU A 151 8.52 -11.13 12.89
CA GLU A 151 9.03 -11.76 11.68
C GLU A 151 8.73 -10.95 10.42
N VAL A 152 7.55 -10.34 10.34
CA VAL A 152 7.19 -9.46 9.21
C VAL A 152 8.07 -8.20 9.21
N ASN A 153 8.23 -7.55 10.35
CA ASN A 153 9.08 -6.36 10.45
C ASN A 153 10.53 -6.66 10.10
N GLU A 154 11.10 -7.76 10.61
CA GLU A 154 12.46 -8.17 10.29
C GLU A 154 12.66 -8.33 8.78
N ARG A 155 11.73 -8.97 8.08
CA ARG A 155 11.82 -9.15 6.63
C ARG A 155 11.65 -7.84 5.88
N ALA A 156 10.71 -7.01 6.30
CA ALA A 156 10.50 -5.72 5.69
C ALA A 156 11.76 -4.82 5.79
N PHE A 157 12.44 -4.79 6.95
CA PHE A 157 13.64 -3.98 7.11
C PHE A 157 14.91 -4.60 6.50
N ARG A 158 14.97 -5.94 6.31
CA ARG A 158 16.14 -6.62 5.75
C ARG A 158 16.26 -6.54 4.24
N VAL A 159 15.25 -6.01 3.54
CA VAL A 159 15.35 -5.84 2.08
C VAL A 159 16.65 -5.09 1.72
N PRO A 160 17.47 -5.63 0.80
CA PRO A 160 18.77 -5.07 0.47
C PRO A 160 18.74 -3.59 0.06
N ASN A 161 19.85 -2.91 0.28
CA ASN A 161 20.08 -1.51 -0.09
C ASN A 161 19.14 -0.51 0.62
N GLY A 162 18.62 -0.87 1.79
CA GLY A 162 17.71 -0.02 2.57
C GLY A 162 16.38 0.27 1.86
N ARG A 163 15.98 -0.57 0.93
CA ARG A 163 14.74 -0.39 0.16
C ARG A 163 13.50 -0.89 0.85
N GLY A 164 13.63 -1.68 1.91
CA GLY A 164 12.51 -2.03 2.79
C GLY A 164 12.25 -0.89 3.77
N LYS A 165 11.07 -0.30 3.70
CA LYS A 165 10.72 0.90 4.52
C LYS A 165 9.88 0.56 5.75
N GLY A 166 9.83 -0.73 6.12
CA GLY A 166 9.12 -1.19 7.31
C GLY A 166 7.72 -1.69 7.04
N SER A 167 6.84 -1.53 8.01
CA SER A 167 5.49 -2.08 7.95
C SER A 167 4.45 -1.22 8.66
N CYS A 168 3.17 -1.39 8.28
CA CYS A 168 2.02 -0.80 8.95
C CYS A 168 1.10 -1.92 9.43
N ILE A 169 0.87 -2.00 10.74
CA ILE A 169 -0.03 -3.00 11.30
C ILE A 169 -1.49 -2.64 11.06
N TRP A 170 -2.29 -3.65 10.69
CA TRP A 170 -3.73 -3.53 10.60
C TRP A 170 -4.39 -3.58 11.98
N GLU A 171 -5.26 -2.63 12.27
CA GLU A 171 -6.09 -2.55 13.48
C GLU A 171 -5.34 -2.81 14.81
N PRO A 172 -4.32 -2.03 15.18
CA PRO A 172 -3.52 -2.26 16.39
C PRO A 172 -4.33 -2.16 17.70
N LEU A 173 -5.50 -1.53 17.67
CA LEU A 173 -6.39 -1.34 18.81
C LEU A 173 -7.46 -2.44 18.92
N SER A 174 -7.62 -3.26 17.87
CA SER A 174 -8.75 -4.16 17.77
C SER A 174 -8.38 -5.63 17.98
N THR A 175 -9.01 -6.52 17.34
CA THR A 175 -9.44 -7.82 17.75
C THR A 175 -8.43 -8.97 17.65
N TRP A 176 -7.34 -8.85 16.88
CA TRP A 176 -6.49 -10.02 16.63
C TRP A 176 -5.31 -10.05 17.61
N GLU A 177 -4.14 -9.62 17.20
CA GLU A 177 -3.01 -9.46 18.11
C GLU A 177 -2.83 -7.98 18.47
N ARG A 178 -3.74 -7.45 19.27
CA ARG A 178 -3.74 -6.02 19.66
C ARG A 178 -2.51 -5.64 20.49
N PHE A 179 -2.08 -4.41 20.33
CA PHE A 179 -1.00 -3.80 21.13
C PHE A 179 -1.50 -3.15 22.43
N PHE A 180 -2.79 -2.96 22.56
CA PHE A 180 -3.40 -2.30 23.73
C PHE A 180 -4.45 -3.22 24.35
N ASP A 181 -4.51 -3.21 25.67
CA ASP A 181 -5.56 -3.90 26.41
C ASP A 181 -6.92 -3.16 26.33
N ARG A 182 -7.92 -3.68 27.05
CA ARG A 182 -9.25 -3.05 27.06
C ARG A 182 -9.29 -1.67 27.72
N ASP A 183 -8.31 -1.37 28.57
CA ASP A 183 -8.17 -0.11 29.29
C ASP A 183 -7.29 0.88 28.51
N GLY A 184 -6.86 0.52 27.32
CA GLY A 184 -6.01 1.34 26.45
C GLY A 184 -4.53 1.35 26.84
N LYS A 185 -4.10 0.44 27.73
CA LYS A 185 -2.68 0.31 28.10
C LYS A 185 -1.93 -0.53 27.08
N ALA A 186 -0.74 -0.07 26.71
CA ALA A 186 0.16 -0.80 25.85
C ALA A 186 0.59 -2.12 26.50
N ASN A 187 0.58 -3.20 25.73
CA ASN A 187 1.07 -4.51 26.16
C ASN A 187 2.52 -4.76 25.69
N ALA A 188 3.08 -5.89 26.13
CA ALA A 188 4.49 -6.22 25.84
C ALA A 188 4.82 -6.35 24.34
N LEU A 189 3.83 -6.57 23.47
CA LEU A 189 4.06 -6.63 22.02
C LEU A 189 4.58 -5.31 21.45
N LEU A 190 4.22 -4.18 22.09
CA LEU A 190 4.69 -2.87 21.64
C LEU A 190 6.21 -2.69 21.82
N LEU A 191 6.80 -3.36 22.82
CA LEU A 191 8.24 -3.26 23.13
C LEU A 191 9.15 -3.79 22.01
N MET A 192 8.63 -4.60 21.09
CA MET A 192 9.42 -5.05 19.93
C MET A 192 9.88 -3.89 19.05
N TYR A 193 9.11 -2.80 19.00
CA TYR A 193 9.48 -1.62 18.18
C TYR A 193 10.66 -0.86 18.73
N ASP A 194 10.93 -0.90 20.05
CA ASP A 194 12.14 -0.33 20.63
C ASP A 194 13.38 -1.03 20.07
N GLY A 195 13.33 -2.36 19.97
CA GLY A 195 14.40 -3.16 19.35
C GLY A 195 14.61 -2.83 17.87
N PHE A 196 13.53 -2.70 17.10
CA PHE A 196 13.61 -2.33 15.69
C PHE A 196 14.14 -0.90 15.49
N SER A 197 13.69 0.04 16.31
CA SER A 197 14.21 1.42 16.29
C SER A 197 15.72 1.46 16.52
N GLN A 198 16.21 0.73 17.51
CA GLN A 198 17.64 0.65 17.80
C GLN A 198 18.46 -0.03 16.69
N GLN A 199 17.87 -1.00 15.99
CA GLN A 199 18.56 -1.80 14.97
C GLN A 199 18.54 -1.13 13.59
N TYR A 200 17.43 -0.52 13.18
CA TYR A 200 17.19 -0.11 11.80
C TYR A 200 17.02 1.40 11.58
N LEU A 201 16.78 2.20 12.63
CA LEU A 201 16.50 3.64 12.52
C LEU A 201 17.65 4.51 13.12
N LYS A 202 18.89 4.09 12.93
CA LYS A 202 20.09 4.84 13.37
C LYS A 202 20.45 5.92 12.37
#